data_546c06bc8160694a6f26dda49f17beb7
#
_entry.id   546c06bc8160694a6f26dda49f17beb7
#
_cell.length_a   1.000
_cell.length_b   1.000
_cell.length_c   1.000
_cell.angle_alpha   90.00
_cell.angle_beta   90.00
_cell.angle_gamma   90.00
#
_symmetry.space_group_name_H-M   'P 1'
#
loop_
_entity.id
_entity.type
_entity.pdbx_description
1 polymer ?
#
loop_
_entity_poly.entity_id
_entity_poly.type
_entity_poly.pdbx_seq_one_letter_code
_entity_poly.pdbx_strand_id
1 'polypeptide(L)'
;MKVNPTKLSWKAPTTNVDGTPIDYALEYEVGLVGADGSIAPLMVVASQLQTGDTYEAPIADLGLEVGQTYAIALRTFAKEAPARKSTWSAQVEFAISNRIPMPPLSVTVH
;
A
#
# COMPACT_ATOMS: atom_id res chain seq x y z
N MET A 1 -6.54 -8.43 10.54
CA MET A 1 -5.49 -8.28 9.51
C MET A 1 -5.89 -9.03 8.24
N LYS A 2 -5.67 -8.43 7.10
CA LYS A 2 -5.94 -9.05 5.80
C LYS A 2 -4.82 -10.00 5.42
N VAL A 3 -5.17 -11.13 4.79
CA VAL A 3 -4.18 -12.11 4.30
C VAL A 3 -4.30 -12.18 2.79
N ASN A 4 -3.18 -12.09 2.09
CA ASN A 4 -3.09 -12.13 0.62
C ASN A 4 -4.01 -11.14 -0.08
N PRO A 5 -3.94 -9.83 0.25
CA PRO A 5 -4.69 -8.86 -0.52
C PRO A 5 -4.19 -8.83 -1.96
N THR A 6 -5.08 -8.52 -2.89
CA THR A 6 -4.72 -8.46 -4.31
C THR A 6 -4.42 -7.05 -4.79
N LYS A 7 -4.98 -6.06 -4.12
CA LYS A 7 -4.82 -4.66 -4.52
C LYS A 7 -4.84 -3.73 -3.32
N LEU A 8 -4.20 -2.59 -3.51
CA LEU A 8 -4.24 -1.44 -2.62
C LEU A 8 -5.15 -0.41 -3.25
N SER A 9 -6.06 0.18 -2.49
CA SER A 9 -6.94 1.23 -3.00
C SER A 9 -6.95 2.43 -2.05
N TRP A 10 -7.15 3.61 -2.62
CA TRP A 10 -7.22 4.85 -1.86
C TRP A 10 -8.02 5.89 -2.63
N LYS A 11 -8.39 6.97 -1.94
CA LYS A 11 -9.03 8.13 -2.57
C LYS A 11 -8.00 9.24 -2.75
N ALA A 12 -8.04 9.88 -3.92
CA ALA A 12 -7.20 11.04 -4.18
C ALA A 12 -7.61 12.22 -3.29
N PRO A 13 -6.66 12.96 -2.72
CA PRO A 13 -6.99 14.22 -2.08
C PRO A 13 -7.48 15.24 -3.12
N THR A 14 -8.34 16.15 -2.70
CA THR A 14 -8.90 17.18 -3.59
C THR A 14 -8.43 18.58 -3.23
N THR A 15 -7.81 18.73 -2.07
CA THR A 15 -7.34 20.05 -1.59
C THR A 15 -5.90 19.97 -1.11
N ASN A 16 -5.20 21.08 -1.25
CA ASN A 16 -3.90 21.30 -0.63
C ASN A 16 -4.05 21.48 0.89
N VAL A 17 -2.94 21.44 1.61
CA VAL A 17 -2.92 21.61 3.07
C VAL A 17 -3.54 22.94 3.51
N ASP A 18 -3.41 23.98 2.69
CA ASP A 18 -3.97 25.30 2.96
C ASP A 18 -5.46 25.43 2.58
N GLY A 19 -6.08 24.34 2.10
CA GLY A 19 -7.49 24.31 1.72
C GLY A 19 -7.79 24.70 0.28
N THR A 20 -6.79 25.12 -0.50
CA THR A 20 -6.98 25.43 -1.92
C THR A 20 -7.17 24.17 -2.74
N PRO A 21 -7.92 24.22 -3.87
CA PRO A 21 -8.10 23.04 -4.72
C PRO A 21 -6.78 22.58 -5.35
N ILE A 22 -6.65 21.25 -5.51
CA ILE A 22 -5.54 20.67 -6.26
C ILE A 22 -5.86 20.80 -7.76
N ASP A 23 -5.00 21.49 -8.50
CA ASP A 23 -5.13 21.71 -9.94
C ASP A 23 -3.94 21.15 -10.73
N TYR A 24 -3.20 20.23 -10.15
CA TYR A 24 -2.01 19.62 -10.75
C TYR A 24 -2.08 18.11 -10.65
N ALA A 25 -1.26 17.42 -11.46
CA ALA A 25 -1.21 15.96 -11.48
C ALA A 25 -0.55 15.41 -10.20
N LEU A 26 -1.10 14.31 -9.68
CA LEU A 26 -0.63 13.65 -8.49
C LEU A 26 0.00 12.29 -8.81
N GLU A 27 0.98 11.91 -8.00
CA GLU A 27 1.50 10.57 -7.93
C GLU A 27 1.51 10.10 -6.48
N TYR A 28 1.71 8.81 -6.28
CA TYR A 28 1.58 8.17 -4.96
C TYR A 28 2.80 7.32 -4.67
N GLU A 29 3.28 7.39 -3.44
CA GLU A 29 4.42 6.63 -2.98
C GLU A 29 4.01 5.73 -1.82
N VAL A 30 4.43 4.46 -1.88
CA VAL A 30 4.24 3.50 -0.79
C VAL A 30 5.49 3.50 0.07
N GLY A 31 5.28 3.50 1.39
CA GLY A 31 6.33 3.33 2.37
C GLY A 31 6.11 2.09 3.22
N LEU A 32 7.21 1.45 3.62
CA LEU A 32 7.18 0.34 4.58
C LEU A 32 7.36 0.89 5.99
N VAL A 33 6.48 0.46 6.90
CA VAL A 33 6.55 0.85 8.30
C VAL A 33 7.43 -0.15 9.05
N GLY A 34 8.49 0.34 9.68
CA GLY A 34 9.39 -0.47 10.49
C GLY A 34 8.82 -0.78 11.87
N ALA A 35 9.49 -1.69 12.59
CA ALA A 35 9.09 -2.10 13.93
C ALA A 35 9.09 -0.94 14.94
N ASP A 36 9.89 0.08 14.70
CA ASP A 36 9.97 1.28 15.53
C ASP A 36 8.97 2.37 15.14
N GLY A 37 8.10 2.10 14.14
CA GLY A 37 7.13 3.05 13.63
C GLY A 37 7.65 4.01 12.58
N SER A 38 8.93 3.95 12.24
CA SER A 38 9.48 4.77 11.16
C SER A 38 9.03 4.25 9.80
N ILE A 39 8.91 5.14 8.81
CA ILE A 39 8.44 4.79 7.47
C ILE A 39 9.56 5.06 6.48
N ALA A 40 9.95 3.99 5.77
CA ALA A 40 10.95 4.08 4.70
C ALA A 40 10.25 4.05 3.35
N PRO A 41 10.51 5.01 2.46
CA PRO A 41 9.94 4.98 1.11
C PRO A 41 10.32 3.70 0.38
N LEU A 42 9.34 3.03 -0.23
CA LEU A 42 9.55 1.81 -1.00
C LEU A 42 9.56 2.08 -2.49
N MET A 43 8.48 2.65 -3.02
CA MET A 43 8.36 2.89 -4.46
C MET A 43 7.20 3.82 -4.77
N VAL A 44 7.27 4.44 -5.94
CA VAL A 44 6.12 5.13 -6.55
C VAL A 44 5.28 4.06 -7.25
N VAL A 45 3.99 4.00 -6.94
CA VAL A 45 3.12 2.98 -7.50
C VAL A 45 2.45 3.48 -8.78
N ALA A 46 2.38 2.59 -9.77
CA ALA A 46 1.55 2.79 -10.95
C ALA A 46 0.11 2.58 -10.53
N SER A 47 -0.67 3.66 -10.51
CA SER A 47 -2.04 3.63 -10.05
C SER A 47 -3.01 3.84 -11.19
N GLN A 48 -4.20 3.25 -11.08
CA GLN A 48 -5.26 3.42 -12.07
C GLN A 48 -6.53 3.91 -11.37
N LEU A 49 -7.14 4.94 -11.96
CA LEU A 49 -8.44 5.45 -11.51
C LEU A 49 -9.51 4.40 -11.79
N GLN A 50 -10.27 4.02 -10.78
CA GLN A 50 -11.36 3.05 -10.91
C GLN A 50 -12.71 3.73 -11.04
N THR A 51 -13.10 4.52 -10.04
CA THR A 51 -14.40 5.17 -10.01
C THR A 51 -14.25 6.51 -9.29
N GLY A 52 -14.69 7.58 -9.92
CA GLY A 52 -14.66 8.92 -9.32
C GLY A 52 -13.24 9.32 -8.91
N ASP A 53 -12.96 9.31 -7.61
CA ASP A 53 -11.67 9.68 -7.03
C ASP A 53 -10.89 8.48 -6.43
N THR A 54 -11.36 7.26 -6.68
CA THR A 54 -10.74 6.04 -6.14
C THR A 54 -9.69 5.48 -7.09
N TYR A 55 -8.49 5.28 -6.58
CA TYR A 55 -7.36 4.72 -7.30
C TYR A 55 -7.00 3.35 -6.74
N GLU A 56 -6.42 2.50 -7.57
CA GLU A 56 -5.96 1.17 -7.17
C GLU A 56 -4.57 0.88 -7.74
N ALA A 57 -3.82 0.04 -7.02
CA ALA A 57 -2.56 -0.52 -7.49
C ALA A 57 -2.46 -1.98 -7.04
N PRO A 58 -1.93 -2.88 -7.89
CA PRO A 58 -1.76 -4.29 -7.50
C PRO A 58 -0.74 -4.42 -6.38
N ILE A 59 -1.05 -5.24 -5.37
CA ILE A 59 -0.09 -5.56 -4.30
C ILE A 59 1.14 -6.26 -4.87
N ALA A 60 0.97 -7.07 -5.91
CA ALA A 60 2.08 -7.78 -6.55
C ALA A 60 3.18 -6.83 -7.05
N ASP A 61 2.83 -5.60 -7.43
CA ASP A 61 3.79 -4.61 -7.91
C ASP A 61 4.76 -4.12 -6.83
N LEU A 62 4.43 -4.35 -5.55
CA LEU A 62 5.28 -3.91 -4.43
C LEU A 62 6.50 -4.80 -4.22
N GLY A 63 6.54 -5.98 -4.84
CA GLY A 63 7.67 -6.88 -4.72
C GLY A 63 7.89 -7.45 -3.33
N LEU A 64 6.81 -7.61 -2.54
CA LEU A 64 6.90 -8.10 -1.16
C LEU A 64 7.12 -9.59 -1.10
N GLU A 65 7.82 -10.04 -0.04
CA GLU A 65 8.16 -11.44 0.15
C GLU A 65 6.99 -12.24 0.73
N VAL A 66 6.90 -13.50 0.31
CA VAL A 66 5.95 -14.47 0.84
C VAL A 66 6.36 -14.88 2.26
N GLY A 67 5.37 -15.09 3.12
CA GLY A 67 5.59 -15.54 4.49
C GLY A 67 5.83 -14.43 5.49
N GLN A 68 5.67 -13.17 5.08
CA GLN A 68 5.91 -12.00 5.92
C GLN A 68 4.63 -11.21 6.19
N THR A 69 4.64 -10.48 7.29
CA THR A 69 3.60 -9.50 7.62
C THR A 69 4.15 -8.11 7.39
N TYR A 70 3.35 -7.26 6.77
CA TYR A 70 3.74 -5.90 6.41
C TYR A 70 2.78 -4.86 6.97
N ALA A 71 3.32 -3.70 7.30
CA ALA A 71 2.54 -2.48 7.50
C ALA A 71 3.04 -1.47 6.48
N ILE A 72 2.12 -0.85 5.75
CA ILE A 72 2.45 0.15 4.74
C ILE A 72 1.62 1.42 4.94
N ALA A 73 2.12 2.51 4.40
CA ALA A 73 1.40 3.77 4.31
C ALA A 73 1.63 4.38 2.93
N LEU A 74 0.77 5.30 2.55
CA LEU A 74 0.90 6.04 1.30
C LEU A 74 1.12 7.52 1.59
N ARG A 75 1.80 8.19 0.68
CA ARG A 75 1.78 9.64 0.59
C ARG A 75 1.61 10.09 -0.85
N THR A 76 1.06 11.29 -0.99
CA THR A 76 0.78 11.92 -2.27
C THR A 76 1.87 12.95 -2.56
N PHE A 77 2.26 13.10 -3.82
CA PHE A 77 3.15 14.18 -4.20
C PHE A 77 2.77 14.74 -5.57
N ALA A 78 3.22 15.96 -5.83
CA ALA A 78 2.98 16.60 -7.10
C ALA A 78 3.92 16.02 -8.17
N LYS A 79 3.37 15.53 -9.27
CA LYS A 79 4.17 14.96 -10.35
C LYS A 79 5.18 15.96 -10.91
N GLU A 80 4.79 17.22 -11.03
CA GLU A 80 5.64 18.29 -11.55
C GLU A 80 6.71 18.76 -10.58
N ALA A 81 6.55 18.46 -9.28
CA ALA A 81 7.48 18.88 -8.23
C ALA A 81 7.53 17.79 -7.14
N PRO A 82 8.29 16.70 -7.37
CA PRO A 82 8.27 15.54 -6.46
C PRO A 82 8.70 15.84 -5.02
N ALA A 83 9.34 16.95 -4.75
CA ALA A 83 9.67 17.37 -3.38
C ALA A 83 8.44 17.84 -2.59
N ARG A 84 7.33 18.18 -3.26
CA ARG A 84 6.08 18.59 -2.64
C ARG A 84 5.26 17.35 -2.27
N LYS A 85 5.59 16.75 -1.14
CA LYS A 85 4.99 15.50 -0.67
C LYS A 85 4.10 15.74 0.54
N SER A 86 3.00 15.00 0.63
CA SER A 86 2.16 14.98 1.82
C SER A 86 2.86 14.23 2.97
N THR A 87 2.29 14.32 4.16
CA THR A 87 2.62 13.37 5.23
C THR A 87 2.11 11.98 4.85
N TRP A 88 2.60 10.97 5.55
CA TRP A 88 2.14 9.59 5.35
C TRP A 88 0.71 9.43 5.85
N SER A 89 -0.07 8.59 5.15
CA SER A 89 -1.40 8.18 5.58
C SER A 89 -1.34 7.31 6.83
N ALA A 90 -2.52 6.96 7.37
CA ALA A 90 -2.62 5.91 8.36
C ALA A 90 -2.10 4.59 7.78
N GLN A 91 -1.55 3.74 8.65
CA GLN A 91 -0.99 2.45 8.27
C GLN A 91 -2.09 1.45 7.96
N VAL A 92 -1.82 0.54 7.03
CA VAL A 92 -2.61 -0.66 6.81
C VAL A 92 -1.70 -1.88 6.95
N GLU A 93 -2.21 -2.93 7.58
CA GLU A 93 -1.46 -4.15 7.84
C GLU A 93 -2.04 -5.31 7.05
N PHE A 94 -1.16 -6.18 6.55
CA PHE A 94 -1.55 -7.39 5.85
C PHE A 94 -0.41 -8.40 5.89
N ALA A 95 -0.75 -9.67 5.59
CA ALA A 95 0.23 -10.73 5.49
C ALA A 95 0.23 -11.32 4.09
N ILE A 96 1.41 -11.71 3.63
CA ILE A 96 1.58 -12.47 2.39
C ILE A 96 1.88 -13.91 2.77
N SER A 97 0.87 -14.76 2.69
CA SER A 97 0.99 -16.18 3.03
C SER A 97 1.47 -16.98 1.82
N ASN A 98 2.27 -17.98 2.06
CA ASN A 98 2.73 -18.89 1.01
C ASN A 98 1.62 -19.84 0.53
N ARG A 99 0.50 -19.90 1.25
CA ARG A 99 -0.66 -20.76 0.93
C ARG A 99 -0.32 -22.24 0.81
N ILE A 100 0.76 -22.69 1.45
CA ILE A 100 1.08 -24.10 1.54
C ILE A 100 0.28 -24.68 2.68
N PRO A 101 -0.57 -25.72 2.43
CA PRO A 101 -1.36 -26.30 3.50
C PRO A 101 -0.46 -27.01 4.51
N MET A 102 -0.94 -27.12 5.73
CA MET A 102 -0.29 -27.92 6.76
C MET A 102 -0.35 -29.40 6.38
N PRO A 103 0.55 -30.23 6.92
CA PRO A 103 0.43 -31.67 6.76
C PRO A 103 -0.91 -32.18 7.29
N PRO A 104 -1.43 -33.30 6.76
CA PRO A 104 -2.67 -33.89 7.32
C PRO A 104 -2.51 -34.22 8.79
N LEU A 105 -3.62 -34.14 9.51
CA LEU A 105 -3.64 -34.40 10.95
C LEU A 105 -3.95 -35.87 11.23
N SER A 106 -3.35 -36.42 12.32
CA SER A 106 -3.71 -37.73 12.87
C SER A 106 -3.65 -38.87 11.83
N VAL A 107 -2.57 -38.92 11.08
CA VAL A 107 -2.33 -40.00 10.11
C VAL A 107 -2.07 -41.30 10.90
N THR A 108 -2.86 -42.34 10.61
CA THR A 108 -2.77 -43.64 11.29
C THR A 108 -2.69 -44.76 10.28
N VAL A 109 -2.10 -45.90 10.73
CA VAL A 109 -2.08 -47.16 9.98
C VAL A 109 -2.97 -48.18 10.67
N HIS A 110 -3.76 -48.89 9.86
CA HIS A 110 -4.73 -49.86 10.37
C HIS A 110 -4.40 -51.29 9.99
#